data_87a498a7ed1f1f8648a3e17df7814d3f
#
_entry.id   87a498a7ed1f1f8648a3e17df7814d3f
#
_cell.length_a   1.000
_cell.length_b   1.000
_cell.length_c   1.000
_cell.angle_alpha   90.00
_cell.angle_beta   90.00
_cell.angle_gamma   90.00
#
_symmetry.space_group_name_H-M   'P 1'
#
loop_
_entity.id
_entity.type
_entity.pdbx_description
1 polymer ?
#
loop_
_entity_poly.entity_id
_entity_poly.type
_entity_poly.pdbx_seq_one_letter_code
_entity_poly.pdbx_strand_id
1 'polypeptide(L)'
;VPPVAGSEAAPAKGAWEQAAERSFTFLFVVVCLLAVAWMLSNCRQVPPDSRAIVLRLGSVVRVEGAGLLLALPRPFEQVLTLPSADRQIAFTIYAFQSAAPAEGAFPSGEGLTDASGASTPISHDPAQNVSMLMTGDMSVVHFDARLFYRITDPTAYVLCADHVAAALERLFVASSVAVAASRDLDTILVARPDRDAYSEAARAGREGLRPDLLAEVNRRLGELAEQGASLGITVSRVDLLPSIPAEAKPAFDSVLYALQKAETATAQSRTSAETMSQQANQDRDRILTDAQAMAEERTTLAQTRTAAITALSAGASAQGLSAPMLSNQLYQEQVGKLLNRAGRVFAADGAGGARLILPGGARQ
;
A
#
# COMPACT_ATOMS: atom_id res chain seq x y z
N VAL A 1 73.61 93.38 28.57
CA VAL A 1 74.13 92.18 27.87
C VAL A 1 73.24 91.06 28.33
N PRO A 2 72.35 90.35 27.50
CA PRO A 2 71.65 89.19 27.87
C PRO A 2 72.47 87.94 27.69
N PRO A 3 72.32 86.87 28.51
CA PRO A 3 73.01 85.67 28.36
C PRO A 3 72.46 84.84 27.20
N VAL A 4 73.38 84.31 26.43
CA VAL A 4 73.08 83.36 25.32
C VAL A 4 72.63 81.99 25.90
N ALA A 5 71.41 81.66 25.56
CA ALA A 5 70.91 80.27 25.84
C ALA A 5 71.67 79.29 25.00
N GLY A 6 72.45 78.48 25.67
CA GLY A 6 73.15 77.35 25.03
C GLY A 6 72.09 76.26 24.64
N SER A 7 72.00 76.05 23.36
CA SER A 7 71.26 74.88 22.83
C SER A 7 72.07 73.61 23.20
N GLU A 8 71.64 72.88 24.23
CA GLU A 8 72.09 71.54 24.49
C GLU A 8 71.59 70.66 23.32
N ALA A 9 72.51 70.39 22.42
CA ALA A 9 72.33 69.38 21.40
C ALA A 9 72.26 67.96 22.10
N ALA A 10 71.11 67.33 22.06
CA ALA A 10 70.98 66.00 22.56
C ALA A 10 72.10 65.06 21.98
N PRO A 11 72.75 64.22 22.79
CA PRO A 11 73.81 63.37 22.33
C PRO A 11 73.33 62.49 21.18
N ALA A 12 74.03 62.48 20.05
CA ALA A 12 73.74 61.64 18.92
C ALA A 12 73.80 60.16 19.35
N LYS A 13 72.64 59.50 19.33
CA LYS A 13 72.52 58.06 19.66
C LYS A 13 73.52 57.28 18.84
N GLY A 14 74.30 56.38 19.49
CA GLY A 14 75.24 55.55 18.83
C GLY A 14 74.63 54.65 17.75
N ALA A 15 75.36 54.32 16.71
CA ALA A 15 74.86 53.49 15.61
C ALA A 15 74.22 52.16 16.07
N TRP A 16 74.72 51.63 17.19
CA TRP A 16 74.21 50.47 17.88
C TRP A 16 72.81 50.73 18.47
N GLU A 17 72.60 51.83 19.15
CA GLU A 17 71.32 52.18 19.74
C GLU A 17 70.27 52.45 18.65
N GLN A 18 70.64 53.06 17.53
CA GLN A 18 69.72 53.26 16.37
C GLN A 18 69.37 51.94 15.69
N ALA A 19 70.29 51.00 15.59
CA ALA A 19 70.00 49.70 15.07
C ALA A 19 69.08 48.89 15.98
N ALA A 20 69.29 48.95 17.31
CA ALA A 20 68.43 48.30 18.29
C ALA A 20 67.02 48.89 18.30
N GLU A 21 66.89 50.21 18.22
CA GLU A 21 65.55 50.88 18.12
C GLU A 21 64.78 50.47 16.84
N ARG A 22 65.50 50.44 15.70
CA ARG A 22 64.86 50.01 14.43
C ARG A 22 64.51 48.53 14.45
N SER A 23 65.35 47.64 14.99
CA SER A 23 65.04 46.22 15.15
C SER A 23 63.84 46.00 16.09
N PHE A 24 63.78 46.73 17.20
CA PHE A 24 62.63 46.68 18.14
C PHE A 24 61.36 47.17 17.50
N THR A 25 61.38 48.31 16.76
CA THR A 25 60.25 48.84 16.06
C THR A 25 59.77 47.85 14.98
N PHE A 26 60.69 47.24 14.23
CA PHE A 26 60.34 46.22 13.24
C PHE A 26 59.69 44.99 13.88
N LEU A 27 60.28 44.47 14.96
CA LEU A 27 59.73 43.33 15.71
C LEU A 27 58.35 43.69 16.28
N PHE A 28 58.18 44.90 16.84
CA PHE A 28 56.90 45.32 17.36
C PHE A 28 55.83 45.41 16.27
N VAL A 29 56.14 45.97 15.08
CA VAL A 29 55.22 46.01 13.94
C VAL A 29 54.87 44.59 13.48
N VAL A 30 55.83 43.64 13.41
CA VAL A 30 55.57 42.25 13.05
C VAL A 30 54.67 41.59 14.08
N VAL A 31 54.87 41.79 15.38
CA VAL A 31 54.03 41.25 16.44
C VAL A 31 52.62 41.84 16.38
N CYS A 32 52.47 43.16 16.13
CA CYS A 32 51.19 43.79 15.93
C CYS A 32 50.44 43.21 14.71
N LEU A 33 51.13 43.01 13.58
CA LEU A 33 50.54 42.42 12.39
C LEU A 33 50.07 40.97 12.64
N LEU A 34 50.91 40.16 13.34
CA LEU A 34 50.56 38.80 13.73
C LEU A 34 49.34 38.80 14.70
N ALA A 35 49.27 39.74 15.64
CA ALA A 35 48.15 39.87 16.57
C ALA A 35 46.87 40.21 15.81
N VAL A 36 46.91 41.13 14.82
CA VAL A 36 45.78 41.47 13.97
C VAL A 36 45.36 40.26 13.11
N ALA A 37 46.35 39.58 12.49
CA ALA A 37 46.10 38.38 11.70
C ALA A 37 45.47 37.25 12.55
N TRP A 38 45.95 37.08 13.80
CA TRP A 38 45.35 36.14 14.75
C TRP A 38 43.91 36.54 15.15
N MET A 39 43.69 37.82 15.39
CA MET A 39 42.33 38.34 15.72
C MET A 39 41.34 38.12 14.59
N LEU A 40 41.78 38.21 13.32
CA LEU A 40 40.94 38.01 12.13
C LEU A 40 40.90 36.52 11.69
N SER A 41 41.61 35.61 12.34
CA SER A 41 41.74 34.23 11.93
C SER A 41 40.42 33.42 12.01
N ASN A 42 39.45 33.89 12.77
CA ASN A 42 38.13 33.23 12.95
C ASN A 42 36.98 33.96 12.23
N CYS A 43 37.34 34.69 11.16
CA CYS A 43 36.34 35.26 10.25
C CYS A 43 35.88 34.19 9.29
N ARG A 44 34.59 33.83 9.32
CA ARG A 44 34.00 32.78 8.46
C ARG A 44 32.77 33.29 7.73
N GLN A 45 32.61 32.82 6.50
CA GLN A 45 31.36 33.04 5.75
C GLN A 45 30.41 31.89 6.08
N VAL A 46 29.20 32.27 6.52
CA VAL A 46 28.11 31.32 6.79
C VAL A 46 27.28 31.18 5.51
N PRO A 47 27.13 29.98 4.95
CA PRO A 47 26.30 29.72 3.76
C PRO A 47 24.84 30.14 3.96
N PRO A 48 24.09 30.47 2.88
CA PRO A 48 22.69 30.91 2.97
C PRO A 48 21.76 29.86 3.59
N ASP A 49 22.10 28.55 3.46
CA ASP A 49 21.31 27.43 3.99
C ASP A 49 21.72 27.03 5.41
N SER A 50 22.54 27.84 6.08
CA SER A 50 23.09 27.52 7.39
C SER A 50 22.95 28.68 8.36
N ARG A 51 22.96 28.35 9.66
CA ARG A 51 23.10 29.29 10.78
C ARG A 51 24.38 28.98 11.52
N ALA A 52 25.01 29.99 12.06
CA ALA A 52 26.19 29.84 12.89
C ALA A 52 25.86 30.10 14.35
N ILE A 53 26.32 29.20 15.22
CA ILE A 53 26.27 29.41 16.67
C ILE A 53 27.68 29.71 17.13
N VAL A 54 27.81 30.80 17.89
CA VAL A 54 29.08 31.18 18.52
C VAL A 54 29.05 30.75 19.98
N LEU A 55 29.94 29.81 20.29
CA LEU A 55 30.15 29.37 21.68
C LEU A 55 31.40 30.10 22.22
N ARG A 56 31.24 30.63 23.43
CA ARG A 56 32.35 31.21 24.19
C ARG A 56 32.58 30.36 25.44
N LEU A 57 33.74 29.71 25.49
CA LEU A 57 34.10 28.83 26.61
C LEU A 57 33.02 27.78 26.93
N GLY A 58 32.35 27.23 25.88
CA GLY A 58 31.31 26.22 26.04
C GLY A 58 29.90 26.76 26.23
N SER A 59 29.70 28.06 26.42
CA SER A 59 28.37 28.67 26.52
C SER A 59 27.95 29.31 25.18
N VAL A 60 26.68 29.16 24.83
CA VAL A 60 26.11 29.81 23.62
C VAL A 60 25.95 31.31 23.90
N VAL A 61 26.61 32.15 23.10
CA VAL A 61 26.57 33.61 23.26
C VAL A 61 25.60 34.23 22.24
N ARG A 62 25.65 33.76 20.98
CA ARG A 62 24.81 34.33 19.91
C ARG A 62 24.59 33.33 18.79
N VAL A 63 23.49 33.49 18.09
CA VAL A 63 23.12 32.75 16.89
C VAL A 63 23.07 33.74 15.75
N GLU A 64 23.85 33.51 14.69
CA GLU A 64 23.94 34.40 13.53
C GLU A 64 23.38 33.68 12.29
N GLY A 65 22.69 34.41 11.43
CA GLY A 65 22.21 33.93 10.14
C GLY A 65 23.31 33.82 9.09
N ALA A 66 22.88 33.60 7.83
CA ALA A 66 23.79 33.62 6.69
C ALA A 66 24.48 34.98 6.52
N GLY A 67 25.76 34.96 6.22
CA GLY A 67 26.57 36.17 6.01
C GLY A 67 28.01 36.02 6.49
N LEU A 68 28.65 37.21 6.66
CA LEU A 68 30.02 37.24 7.18
C LEU A 68 29.96 37.26 8.71
N LEU A 69 30.52 36.23 9.33
CA LEU A 69 30.61 36.10 10.79
C LEU A 69 32.02 36.47 11.23
N LEU A 70 32.08 37.46 12.15
CA LEU A 70 33.30 37.81 12.84
C LEU A 70 33.26 37.28 14.27
N ALA A 71 34.11 36.30 14.56
CA ALA A 71 34.20 35.69 15.88
C ALA A 71 35.62 35.89 16.44
N LEU A 72 35.74 35.91 17.77
CA LEU A 72 37.04 35.96 18.42
C LEU A 72 37.86 34.72 18.09
N PRO A 73 39.20 34.83 18.05
CA PRO A 73 40.05 33.72 17.71
C PRO A 73 39.96 32.60 18.75
N ARG A 74 40.18 31.37 18.29
CA ARG A 74 40.32 30.20 19.19
C ARG A 74 41.48 30.43 20.18
N PRO A 75 41.30 30.09 21.44
CA PRO A 75 40.27 29.23 22.05
C PRO A 75 39.06 29.98 22.60
N PHE A 76 38.96 31.29 22.48
CA PHE A 76 37.90 32.10 23.11
C PHE A 76 36.52 31.85 22.54
N GLU A 77 36.40 31.82 21.22
CA GLU A 77 35.11 31.55 20.54
C GLU A 77 35.26 30.38 19.55
N GLN A 78 34.24 29.53 19.57
CA GLN A 78 34.11 28.42 18.64
C GLN A 78 32.82 28.65 17.84
N VAL A 79 32.93 28.53 16.51
CA VAL A 79 31.78 28.67 15.59
C VAL A 79 31.37 27.30 15.14
N LEU A 80 30.12 26.94 15.42
CA LEU A 80 29.44 25.76 14.91
C LEU A 80 28.44 26.18 13.83
N THR A 81 28.46 25.51 12.68
CA THR A 81 27.50 25.72 11.61
C THR A 81 26.41 24.67 11.70
N LEU A 82 25.16 25.10 11.75
CA LEU A 82 23.97 24.25 11.75
C LEU A 82 23.14 24.51 10.51
N PRO A 83 22.34 23.55 10.04
CA PRO A 83 21.35 23.79 9.01
C PRO A 83 20.38 24.90 9.38
N SER A 84 19.87 25.62 8.38
CA SER A 84 18.87 26.68 8.61
C SER A 84 17.57 26.07 9.18
N ALA A 85 16.69 26.94 9.74
CA ALA A 85 15.41 26.50 10.31
C ALA A 85 14.50 25.80 9.28
N ASP A 86 14.63 26.16 8.01
CA ASP A 86 13.80 25.65 6.93
C ASP A 86 14.31 24.32 6.36
N ARG A 87 15.58 24.01 6.61
CA ARG A 87 16.18 22.77 6.12
C ARG A 87 15.73 21.59 6.97
N GLN A 88 15.15 20.59 6.30
CA GLN A 88 14.78 19.31 6.93
C GLN A 88 15.99 18.36 6.95
N ILE A 89 16.18 17.72 8.08
CA ILE A 89 17.22 16.71 8.28
C ILE A 89 16.52 15.36 8.28
N ALA A 90 16.93 14.46 7.41
CA ALA A 90 16.42 13.09 7.37
C ALA A 90 17.13 12.23 8.41
N PHE A 91 16.36 11.51 9.21
CA PHE A 91 16.85 10.57 10.21
C PHE A 91 16.17 9.21 10.02
N THR A 92 16.93 8.16 9.77
CA THR A 92 16.41 6.80 9.61
C THR A 92 16.33 6.13 10.97
N ILE A 93 15.20 5.52 11.28
CA ILE A 93 15.01 4.78 12.54
C ILE A 93 15.50 3.34 12.33
N TYR A 94 16.53 2.97 13.06
CA TYR A 94 17.13 1.63 12.97
C TYR A 94 16.49 0.62 13.93
N ALA A 95 15.83 1.09 14.97
CA ALA A 95 15.20 0.23 15.99
C ALA A 95 14.18 -0.77 15.42
N PHE A 96 13.62 -0.48 14.25
CA PHE A 96 12.62 -1.31 13.58
C PHE A 96 13.13 -1.97 12.30
N GLN A 97 14.39 -1.76 11.91
CA GLN A 97 14.93 -2.39 10.70
C GLN A 97 15.10 -3.89 10.89
N SER A 98 14.44 -4.65 10.03
CA SER A 98 14.74 -6.08 9.88
C SER A 98 16.12 -6.25 9.24
N ALA A 99 16.84 -7.32 9.61
CA ALA A 99 18.17 -7.64 9.05
C ALA A 99 18.17 -7.90 7.54
N ALA A 100 17.00 -8.06 6.91
CA ALA A 100 16.84 -8.13 5.46
C ALA A 100 16.20 -6.84 4.96
N PRO A 101 16.76 -6.16 3.94
CA PRO A 101 16.10 -5.03 3.32
C PRO A 101 14.77 -5.53 2.72
N ALA A 102 13.64 -5.03 3.25
CA ALA A 102 12.34 -5.27 2.63
C ALA A 102 12.35 -4.64 1.23
N GLU A 103 11.77 -5.31 0.23
CA GLU A 103 11.52 -4.71 -1.09
C GLU A 103 10.72 -3.42 -0.89
N GLY A 104 11.35 -2.27 -1.13
CA GLY A 104 10.77 -0.94 -0.86
C GLY A 104 11.38 -0.21 0.34
N ALA A 105 12.34 -0.80 1.06
CA ALA A 105 13.08 -0.11 2.10
C ALA A 105 13.73 1.17 1.55
N PHE A 106 13.67 2.25 2.34
CA PHE A 106 14.31 3.50 1.95
C PHE A 106 15.81 3.26 1.72
N PRO A 107 16.38 3.72 0.60
CA PRO A 107 17.81 3.57 0.38
C PRO A 107 18.56 4.22 1.56
N SER A 108 19.45 3.47 2.17
CA SER A 108 20.33 3.92 3.26
C SER A 108 21.37 4.90 2.69
N GLY A 109 20.92 6.10 2.36
CA GLY A 109 21.77 7.16 1.84
C GLY A 109 21.68 8.36 2.77
N GLU A 110 22.80 8.76 3.29
CA GLU A 110 23.04 9.92 4.15
C GLU A 110 22.65 9.71 5.62
N GLY A 111 23.44 8.89 6.31
CA GLY A 111 23.61 9.05 7.75
C GLY A 111 24.03 10.50 8.04
N LEU A 112 23.61 11.03 9.17
CA LEU A 112 24.15 12.28 9.71
C LEU A 112 25.68 12.15 9.72
N THR A 113 26.33 12.71 8.71
CA THR A 113 27.74 13.03 8.83
C THR A 113 27.77 14.25 9.74
N ASP A 114 28.13 14.05 11.00
CA ASP A 114 28.57 15.15 11.83
C ASP A 114 29.72 15.84 11.11
N ALA A 115 29.86 17.10 11.39
CA ALA A 115 30.87 17.99 10.79
C ALA A 115 32.33 17.47 10.98
N SER A 116 32.55 16.36 11.64
CA SER A 116 33.83 15.70 11.88
C SER A 116 34.07 14.46 10.99
N GLY A 117 33.14 14.07 10.14
CA GLY A 117 33.34 12.96 9.19
C GLY A 117 33.47 11.57 9.84
N ALA A 118 33.19 11.45 11.12
CA ALA A 118 33.18 10.19 11.82
C ALA A 118 31.73 9.68 11.87
N SER A 119 31.37 8.79 10.96
CA SER A 119 30.23 7.92 11.13
C SER A 119 30.54 6.96 12.28
N THR A 120 30.03 7.24 13.47
CA THR A 120 29.96 6.21 14.53
C THR A 120 28.90 5.21 14.08
N PRO A 121 29.26 3.98 13.67
CA PRO A 121 28.26 2.94 13.53
C PRO A 121 27.74 2.65 14.93
N ILE A 122 26.49 3.02 15.20
CA ILE A 122 25.79 2.46 16.33
C ILE A 122 25.74 0.96 16.03
N SER A 123 26.54 0.18 16.75
CA SER A 123 26.54 -1.28 16.64
C SER A 123 25.18 -1.77 17.08
N HIS A 124 24.27 -1.98 16.15
CA HIS A 124 23.05 -2.72 16.40
C HIS A 124 23.43 -4.19 16.43
N ASP A 125 23.32 -4.77 17.61
CA ASP A 125 23.36 -6.21 17.76
C ASP A 125 22.08 -6.78 17.07
N PRO A 126 22.23 -7.49 15.94
CA PRO A 126 21.08 -8.02 15.21
C PRO A 126 20.25 -9.03 16.03
N ALA A 127 20.78 -9.52 17.16
CA ALA A 127 20.07 -10.43 18.06
C ALA A 127 19.06 -9.74 18.97
N GLN A 128 19.00 -8.40 19.02
CA GLN A 128 18.07 -7.63 19.86
C GLN A 128 17.03 -6.85 19.07
N ASN A 129 16.83 -7.16 17.79
CA ASN A 129 15.83 -6.50 16.96
C ASN A 129 14.41 -6.81 17.43
N VAL A 130 13.94 -6.07 18.42
CA VAL A 130 12.51 -5.95 18.74
C VAL A 130 11.88 -5.03 17.68
N SER A 131 11.94 -5.49 16.44
CA SER A 131 11.40 -4.74 15.31
C SER A 131 9.90 -4.96 15.12
N MET A 132 9.25 -5.66 16.06
CA MET A 132 7.85 -6.04 15.98
C MET A 132 7.00 -5.18 16.90
N LEU A 133 5.97 -4.57 16.34
CA LEU A 133 4.95 -3.83 17.07
C LEU A 133 3.67 -4.64 17.15
N MET A 134 3.05 -4.65 18.33
CA MET A 134 1.75 -5.27 18.53
C MET A 134 0.65 -4.24 18.28
N THR A 135 -0.34 -4.61 17.51
CA THR A 135 -1.54 -3.82 17.23
C THR A 135 -2.64 -4.06 18.24
N GLY A 136 -3.69 -3.24 18.25
CA GLY A 136 -4.81 -3.37 19.20
C GLY A 136 -5.59 -4.69 19.07
N ASP A 137 -5.60 -5.29 17.91
CA ASP A 137 -6.18 -6.61 17.61
C ASP A 137 -5.22 -7.79 17.85
N MET A 138 -4.12 -7.57 18.59
CA MET A 138 -3.07 -8.57 18.90
C MET A 138 -2.32 -9.09 17.67
N SER A 139 -2.41 -8.42 16.55
CA SER A 139 -1.59 -8.71 15.38
C SER A 139 -0.21 -8.10 15.51
N VAL A 140 0.72 -8.50 14.64
CA VAL A 140 2.11 -8.02 14.66
C VAL A 140 2.42 -7.31 13.35
N VAL A 141 3.08 -6.15 13.44
CA VAL A 141 3.48 -5.33 12.30
C VAL A 141 4.91 -4.83 12.46
N HIS A 142 5.60 -4.73 11.34
CA HIS A 142 6.89 -4.05 11.20
C HIS A 142 6.70 -2.64 10.68
N PHE A 143 7.51 -1.70 11.17
CA PHE A 143 7.58 -0.33 10.66
C PHE A 143 8.99 -0.02 10.16
N ASP A 144 9.15 0.19 8.86
CA ASP A 144 10.31 0.91 8.35
C ASP A 144 9.98 2.39 8.36
N ALA A 145 10.78 3.20 9.07
CA ALA A 145 10.45 4.60 9.28
C ALA A 145 11.65 5.52 9.02
N ARG A 146 11.34 6.66 8.39
CA ARG A 146 12.25 7.78 8.23
C ARG A 146 11.59 9.05 8.73
N LEU A 147 12.25 9.72 9.64
CA LEU A 147 11.81 11.00 10.20
C LEU A 147 12.49 12.16 9.48
N PHE A 148 11.76 13.24 9.33
CA PHE A 148 12.29 14.52 8.87
C PHE A 148 12.05 15.55 9.96
N TYR A 149 13.10 16.07 10.53
CA TYR A 149 13.01 17.08 11.58
C TYR A 149 13.70 18.38 11.19
N ARG A 150 13.34 19.44 11.87
CA ARG A 150 13.96 20.76 11.74
C ARG A 150 14.46 21.22 13.08
N ILE A 151 15.55 21.97 13.08
CA ILE A 151 16.09 22.59 14.28
C ILE A 151 15.34 23.88 14.54
N THR A 152 14.49 23.90 15.55
CA THR A 152 13.70 25.06 15.95
C THR A 152 14.49 25.95 16.91
N ASP A 153 15.07 25.34 17.95
CA ASP A 153 15.95 26.04 18.89
C ASP A 153 17.39 25.54 18.75
N PRO A 154 18.26 26.33 18.07
CA PRO A 154 19.65 25.96 17.89
C PRO A 154 20.43 25.83 19.19
N THR A 155 20.04 26.58 20.25
CA THR A 155 20.75 26.57 21.52
C THR A 155 20.53 25.26 22.25
N ALA A 156 19.26 24.83 22.39
CA ALA A 156 18.92 23.56 23.01
C ALA A 156 19.50 22.40 22.21
N TYR A 157 19.45 22.47 20.85
CA TYR A 157 20.02 21.45 19.99
C TYR A 157 21.53 21.21 20.21
N VAL A 158 22.33 22.30 20.27
CA VAL A 158 23.78 22.17 20.47
C VAL A 158 24.12 21.62 21.83
N LEU A 159 23.37 21.99 22.88
CA LEU A 159 23.59 21.47 24.21
C LEU A 159 23.30 19.95 24.34
N CYS A 160 22.38 19.45 23.52
CA CYS A 160 21.95 18.06 23.53
C CYS A 160 22.43 17.28 22.29
N ALA A 161 23.31 17.83 21.46
CA ALA A 161 23.65 17.32 20.12
C ALA A 161 23.99 15.82 20.12
N ASP A 162 24.77 15.36 21.08
CA ASP A 162 25.20 13.96 21.20
C ASP A 162 24.06 12.99 21.54
N HIS A 163 22.97 13.51 22.07
CA HIS A 163 21.84 12.72 22.57
C HIS A 163 20.59 12.82 21.69
N VAL A 164 20.51 13.78 20.78
CA VAL A 164 19.33 14.04 19.95
C VAL A 164 18.91 12.79 19.19
N ALA A 165 19.85 12.11 18.51
CA ALA A 165 19.57 10.93 17.72
C ALA A 165 18.97 9.80 18.57
N ALA A 166 19.60 9.45 19.68
CA ALA A 166 19.17 8.39 20.57
C ALA A 166 17.84 8.72 21.27
N ALA A 167 17.63 9.99 21.66
CA ALA A 167 16.39 10.46 22.26
C ALA A 167 15.23 10.42 21.25
N LEU A 168 15.47 10.92 20.02
CA LEU A 168 14.47 10.92 18.97
C LEU A 168 14.05 9.49 18.58
N GLU A 169 14.99 8.57 18.47
CA GLU A 169 14.71 7.15 18.22
C GLU A 169 13.82 6.54 19.30
N ARG A 170 14.18 6.73 20.57
CA ARG A 170 13.39 6.24 21.72
C ARG A 170 11.98 6.83 21.75
N LEU A 171 11.86 8.14 21.52
CA LEU A 171 10.57 8.81 21.45
C LEU A 171 9.70 8.29 20.31
N PHE A 172 10.32 8.08 19.16
CA PHE A 172 9.63 7.52 18.01
C PHE A 172 9.14 6.09 18.28
N VAL A 173 10.00 5.24 18.84
CA VAL A 173 9.63 3.86 19.24
C VAL A 173 8.45 3.88 20.20
N ALA A 174 8.53 4.69 21.25
CA ALA A 174 7.45 4.79 22.24
C ALA A 174 6.14 5.33 21.64
N SER A 175 6.23 6.28 20.70
CA SER A 175 5.07 6.82 19.97
C SER A 175 4.48 5.78 19.01
N SER A 176 5.33 5.03 18.31
CA SER A 176 4.92 3.97 17.40
C SER A 176 4.18 2.84 18.13
N VAL A 177 4.69 2.44 19.30
CA VAL A 177 4.01 1.45 20.17
C VAL A 177 2.64 1.96 20.60
N ALA A 178 2.53 3.21 21.05
CA ALA A 178 1.26 3.78 21.51
C ALA A 178 0.23 3.87 20.38
N VAL A 179 0.66 4.33 19.20
CA VAL A 179 -0.22 4.48 18.04
C VAL A 179 -0.62 3.12 17.47
N ALA A 180 0.32 2.16 17.36
CA ALA A 180 0.02 0.82 16.87
C ALA A 180 -0.93 0.07 17.81
N ALA A 181 -0.72 0.15 19.14
CA ALA A 181 -1.58 -0.50 20.14
C ALA A 181 -3.02 0.05 20.18
N SER A 182 -3.25 1.27 19.68
CA SER A 182 -4.58 1.89 19.58
C SER A 182 -5.33 1.56 18.30
N ARG A 183 -4.74 0.77 17.39
CA ARG A 183 -5.24 0.54 16.01
C ARG A 183 -5.28 -0.94 15.68
N ASP A 184 -6.25 -1.32 14.85
CA ASP A 184 -6.30 -2.65 14.26
C ASP A 184 -5.36 -2.75 13.05
N LEU A 185 -4.92 -3.97 12.73
CA LEU A 185 -3.99 -4.23 11.63
C LEU A 185 -4.49 -3.65 10.29
N ASP A 186 -5.78 -3.79 9.98
CA ASP A 186 -6.38 -3.32 8.73
C ASP A 186 -6.43 -1.79 8.61
N THR A 187 -6.31 -1.06 9.73
CA THR A 187 -6.16 0.40 9.77
C THR A 187 -4.70 0.86 9.66
N ILE A 188 -3.75 -0.07 9.68
CA ILE A 188 -2.32 0.20 9.51
C ILE A 188 -1.87 -0.19 8.11
N LEU A 189 -2.21 -1.40 7.67
CA LEU A 189 -1.87 -1.92 6.36
C LEU A 189 -3.01 -2.79 5.80
N VAL A 190 -3.02 -3.02 4.48
CA VAL A 190 -3.97 -3.95 3.86
C VAL A 190 -3.41 -5.36 4.01
N ALA A 191 -3.72 -6.01 5.14
CA ALA A 191 -3.29 -7.38 5.41
C ALA A 191 -4.20 -8.42 4.75
N ARG A 192 -5.50 -8.12 4.67
CA ARG A 192 -6.54 -9.01 4.13
C ARG A 192 -7.33 -8.30 3.04
N PRO A 193 -7.59 -8.92 1.88
CA PRO A 193 -8.38 -8.32 0.81
C PRO A 193 -9.89 -8.56 1.00
N ASP A 194 -10.37 -8.61 2.24
CA ASP A 194 -11.79 -8.69 2.53
C ASP A 194 -12.48 -7.31 2.46
N ARG A 195 -13.81 -7.30 2.58
CA ARG A 195 -14.59 -6.06 2.50
C ARG A 195 -14.22 -5.06 3.59
N ASP A 196 -13.83 -5.56 4.76
CA ASP A 196 -13.54 -4.73 5.91
C ASP A 196 -12.21 -3.98 5.74
N ALA A 197 -11.20 -4.61 5.11
CA ALA A 197 -9.93 -3.95 4.78
C ALA A 197 -10.08 -2.79 3.79
N TYR A 198 -11.11 -2.81 2.94
CA TYR A 198 -11.44 -1.73 1.99
C TYR A 198 -12.54 -0.80 2.50
N SER A 199 -13.00 -0.97 3.73
CA SER A 199 -13.97 -0.05 4.33
C SER A 199 -13.43 1.37 4.37
N GLU A 200 -14.33 2.36 4.34
CA GLU A 200 -13.96 3.78 4.44
C GLU A 200 -13.22 4.06 5.76
N ALA A 201 -13.64 3.41 6.85
CA ALA A 201 -13.00 3.55 8.15
C ALA A 201 -11.56 3.02 8.16
N ALA A 202 -11.31 1.85 7.56
CA ALA A 202 -9.96 1.29 7.44
C ALA A 202 -9.06 2.15 6.55
N ARG A 203 -9.61 2.70 5.46
CA ARG A 203 -8.88 3.65 4.59
C ARG A 203 -8.53 4.93 5.34
N ALA A 204 -9.49 5.57 5.98
CA ALA A 204 -9.27 6.76 6.79
C ALA A 204 -8.25 6.49 7.92
N GLY A 205 -8.31 5.31 8.55
CA GLY A 205 -7.32 4.86 9.53
C GLY A 205 -5.91 4.82 8.97
N ARG A 206 -5.71 4.25 7.79
CA ARG A 206 -4.39 4.19 7.13
C ARG A 206 -3.88 5.58 6.72
N GLU A 207 -4.76 6.43 6.21
CA GLU A 207 -4.42 7.82 5.89
C GLU A 207 -4.06 8.63 7.13
N GLY A 208 -4.76 8.40 8.25
CA GLY A 208 -4.52 9.04 9.54
C GLY A 208 -3.29 8.53 10.31
N LEU A 209 -2.69 7.39 9.93
CA LEU A 209 -1.58 6.80 10.67
C LEU A 209 -0.35 7.72 10.78
N ARG A 210 0.08 8.31 9.65
CA ARG A 210 1.24 9.21 9.61
C ARG A 210 1.02 10.52 10.38
N PRO A 211 -0.11 11.23 10.18
CA PRO A 211 -0.42 12.43 10.97
C PRO A 211 -0.49 12.17 12.46
N ASP A 212 -1.13 11.08 12.89
CA ASP A 212 -1.28 10.76 14.30
C ASP A 212 0.08 10.41 14.95
N LEU A 213 0.92 9.66 14.22
CA LEU A 213 2.26 9.37 14.68
C LEU A 213 3.12 10.64 14.77
N LEU A 214 3.00 11.54 13.80
CA LEU A 214 3.67 12.85 13.81
C LEU A 214 3.20 13.69 15.00
N ALA A 215 1.90 13.74 15.25
CA ALA A 215 1.33 14.48 16.37
C ALA A 215 1.80 13.92 17.71
N GLU A 216 1.81 12.59 17.87
CA GLU A 216 2.24 11.92 19.10
C GLU A 216 3.73 12.13 19.39
N VAL A 217 4.60 12.06 18.36
CA VAL A 217 6.03 12.35 18.50
C VAL A 217 6.25 13.80 18.93
N ASN A 218 5.59 14.76 18.28
CA ASN A 218 5.73 16.18 18.61
C ASN A 218 5.13 16.52 20.00
N ARG A 219 4.04 15.85 20.41
CA ARG A 219 3.47 15.97 21.75
C ARG A 219 4.50 15.56 22.80
N ARG A 220 5.15 14.40 22.63
CA ARG A 220 6.19 13.92 23.57
C ARG A 220 7.43 14.80 23.56
N LEU A 221 7.82 15.35 22.40
CA LEU A 221 8.89 16.34 22.33
C LEU A 221 8.53 17.61 23.12
N GLY A 222 7.28 18.04 23.06
CA GLY A 222 6.74 19.16 23.86
C GLY A 222 6.78 18.88 25.35
N GLU A 223 6.35 17.70 25.78
CA GLU A 223 6.41 17.26 27.20
C GLU A 223 7.84 17.27 27.74
N LEU A 224 8.82 16.79 26.94
CA LEU A 224 10.23 16.88 27.33
C LEU A 224 10.71 18.33 27.46
N ALA A 225 10.27 19.20 26.56
CA ALA A 225 10.62 20.61 26.63
C ALA A 225 10.03 21.30 27.88
N GLU A 226 8.80 20.96 28.27
CA GLU A 226 8.16 21.44 29.52
C GLU A 226 8.92 20.95 30.76
N GLN A 227 9.51 19.76 30.73
CA GLN A 227 10.35 19.21 31.79
C GLN A 227 11.78 19.80 31.79
N GLY A 228 12.09 20.76 30.92
CA GLY A 228 13.39 21.39 30.80
C GLY A 228 14.44 20.59 30.03
N ALA A 229 14.05 19.50 29.38
CA ALA A 229 14.92 18.65 28.55
C ALA A 229 14.64 18.84 27.03
N SER A 230 14.50 20.10 26.60
CA SER A 230 14.25 20.43 25.19
C SER A 230 15.38 19.94 24.30
N LEU A 231 15.04 19.22 23.23
CA LEU A 231 15.99 18.79 22.20
C LEU A 231 16.21 19.87 21.09
N GLY A 232 15.41 20.94 21.13
CA GLY A 232 15.48 22.03 20.15
C GLY A 232 15.04 21.66 18.74
N ILE A 233 14.30 20.55 18.57
CA ILE A 233 13.86 20.03 17.27
C ILE A 233 12.34 19.91 17.21
N THR A 234 11.82 19.92 15.98
CA THR A 234 10.41 19.63 15.67
C THR A 234 10.38 18.68 14.50
N VAL A 235 9.64 17.58 14.62
CA VAL A 235 9.43 16.64 13.51
C VAL A 235 8.40 17.25 12.56
N SER A 236 8.78 17.34 11.28
CA SER A 236 7.93 17.94 10.23
C SER A 236 7.21 16.89 9.37
N ARG A 237 7.81 15.71 9.21
CA ARG A 237 7.25 14.63 8.41
C ARG A 237 7.75 13.28 8.91
N VAL A 238 6.89 12.29 8.78
CA VAL A 238 7.20 10.87 9.01
C VAL A 238 6.87 10.10 7.75
N ASP A 239 7.87 9.47 7.15
CA ASP A 239 7.68 8.49 6.10
C ASP A 239 7.68 7.12 6.76
N LEU A 240 6.58 6.39 6.60
CA LEU A 240 6.35 5.10 7.24
C LEU A 240 5.96 4.07 6.19
N LEU A 241 6.62 2.91 6.24
CA LEU A 241 6.30 1.74 5.44
C LEU A 241 5.96 0.57 6.39
N PRO A 242 4.67 0.34 6.67
CA PRO A 242 4.26 -0.82 7.45
C PRO A 242 4.36 -2.10 6.63
N SER A 243 4.83 -3.18 7.24
CA SER A 243 4.94 -4.49 6.62
C SER A 243 4.62 -5.61 7.62
N ILE A 244 4.28 -6.80 7.10
CA ILE A 244 4.08 -7.99 7.93
C ILE A 244 5.46 -8.62 8.19
N PRO A 245 5.78 -8.99 9.45
CA PRO A 245 7.02 -9.70 9.76
C PRO A 245 7.19 -10.98 8.94
N ALA A 246 8.42 -11.26 8.51
CA ALA A 246 8.73 -12.40 7.65
C ALA A 246 8.28 -13.74 8.28
N GLU A 247 8.40 -13.87 9.59
CA GLU A 247 8.00 -15.05 10.33
C GLU A 247 6.48 -15.26 10.39
N ALA A 248 5.71 -14.16 10.38
CA ALA A 248 4.24 -14.19 10.40
C ALA A 248 3.64 -14.33 8.98
N LYS A 249 4.39 -14.00 7.94
CA LYS A 249 3.92 -13.99 6.55
C LYS A 249 3.28 -15.32 6.12
N PRO A 250 3.87 -16.52 6.38
CA PRO A 250 3.26 -17.79 5.98
C PRO A 250 1.88 -18.03 6.63
N ALA A 251 1.69 -17.57 7.86
CA ALA A 251 0.41 -17.69 8.55
C ALA A 251 -0.65 -16.78 7.91
N PHE A 252 -0.30 -15.53 7.57
CA PHE A 252 -1.18 -14.62 6.84
C PHE A 252 -1.53 -15.14 5.46
N ASP A 253 -0.54 -15.62 4.70
CA ASP A 253 -0.75 -16.20 3.37
C ASP A 253 -1.69 -17.41 3.42
N SER A 254 -1.59 -18.25 4.47
CA SER A 254 -2.49 -19.40 4.65
C SER A 254 -3.94 -19.00 4.92
N VAL A 255 -4.15 -17.96 5.73
CA VAL A 255 -5.48 -17.37 5.98
C VAL A 255 -6.05 -16.76 4.70
N LEU A 256 -5.24 -15.99 3.98
CA LEU A 256 -5.63 -15.38 2.71
C LEU A 256 -6.05 -16.44 1.68
N TYR A 257 -5.24 -17.50 1.54
CA TYR A 257 -5.56 -18.62 0.66
C TYR A 257 -6.88 -19.31 1.06
N ALA A 258 -7.10 -19.52 2.37
CA ALA A 258 -8.33 -20.13 2.87
C ALA A 258 -9.57 -19.26 2.58
N LEU A 259 -9.46 -17.94 2.76
CA LEU A 259 -10.52 -16.98 2.44
C LEU A 259 -10.83 -16.98 0.94
N GLN A 260 -9.84 -16.88 0.07
CA GLN A 260 -10.03 -16.95 -1.39
C GLN A 260 -10.67 -18.25 -1.83
N LYS A 261 -10.25 -19.38 -1.24
CA LYS A 261 -10.84 -20.69 -1.51
C LYS A 261 -12.31 -20.75 -1.08
N ALA A 262 -12.65 -20.19 0.07
CA ALA A 262 -14.03 -20.13 0.56
C ALA A 262 -14.91 -19.25 -0.34
N GLU A 263 -14.42 -18.08 -0.76
CA GLU A 263 -15.12 -17.19 -1.69
C GLU A 263 -15.35 -17.85 -3.05
N THR A 264 -14.30 -18.50 -3.60
CA THR A 264 -14.38 -19.24 -4.86
C THR A 264 -15.41 -20.38 -4.76
N ALA A 265 -15.39 -21.16 -3.68
CA ALA A 265 -16.35 -22.23 -3.45
C ALA A 265 -17.79 -21.70 -3.34
N THR A 266 -17.98 -20.57 -2.66
CA THR A 266 -19.29 -19.90 -2.54
C THR A 266 -19.78 -19.39 -3.89
N ALA A 267 -18.92 -18.75 -4.68
CA ALA A 267 -19.24 -18.29 -6.03
C ALA A 267 -19.58 -19.45 -6.97
N GLN A 268 -18.79 -20.53 -6.94
CA GLN A 268 -19.07 -21.74 -7.72
C GLN A 268 -20.41 -22.39 -7.33
N SER A 269 -20.68 -22.48 -6.03
CA SER A 269 -21.95 -23.04 -5.53
C SER A 269 -23.15 -22.19 -5.99
N ARG A 270 -23.05 -20.86 -5.96
CA ARG A 270 -24.09 -19.97 -6.49
C ARG A 270 -24.29 -20.15 -7.99
N THR A 271 -23.20 -20.21 -8.76
CA THR A 271 -23.26 -20.43 -10.21
C THR A 271 -23.87 -21.79 -10.52
N SER A 272 -23.50 -22.85 -9.78
CA SER A 272 -24.08 -24.18 -9.94
C SER A 272 -25.57 -24.22 -9.61
N ALA A 273 -26.00 -23.54 -8.54
CA ALA A 273 -27.40 -23.44 -8.17
C ALA A 273 -28.21 -22.70 -9.25
N GLU A 274 -27.68 -21.59 -9.78
CA GLU A 274 -28.31 -20.84 -10.86
C GLU A 274 -28.43 -21.67 -12.14
N THR A 275 -27.35 -22.35 -12.54
CA THR A 275 -27.34 -23.24 -13.71
C THR A 275 -28.34 -24.36 -13.57
N MET A 276 -28.42 -25.00 -12.38
CA MET A 276 -29.39 -26.06 -12.11
C MET A 276 -30.84 -25.53 -12.14
N SER A 277 -31.07 -24.34 -11.60
CA SER A 277 -32.39 -23.67 -11.68
C SER A 277 -32.77 -23.37 -13.12
N GLN A 278 -31.85 -22.87 -13.95
CA GLN A 278 -32.11 -22.60 -15.36
C GLN A 278 -32.36 -23.87 -16.14
N GLN A 279 -31.59 -24.95 -15.91
CA GLN A 279 -31.82 -26.25 -16.54
C GLN A 279 -33.21 -26.81 -16.17
N ALA A 280 -33.56 -26.77 -14.89
CA ALA A 280 -34.89 -27.23 -14.44
C ALA A 280 -36.04 -26.45 -15.10
N ASN A 281 -35.88 -25.13 -15.26
CA ASN A 281 -36.85 -24.31 -15.97
C ASN A 281 -36.92 -24.65 -17.47
N GLN A 282 -35.80 -24.87 -18.13
CA GLN A 282 -35.74 -25.30 -19.52
C GLN A 282 -36.38 -26.68 -19.72
N ASP A 283 -36.11 -27.63 -18.84
CA ASP A 283 -36.70 -28.97 -18.90
C ASP A 283 -38.21 -28.91 -18.66
N ARG A 284 -38.65 -28.10 -17.69
CA ARG A 284 -40.11 -27.85 -17.48
C ARG A 284 -40.76 -27.28 -18.73
N ASP A 285 -40.17 -26.24 -19.34
CA ASP A 285 -40.74 -25.60 -20.50
C ASP A 285 -40.76 -26.54 -21.72
N ARG A 286 -39.71 -27.37 -21.87
CA ARG A 286 -39.66 -28.41 -22.90
C ARG A 286 -40.77 -29.45 -22.70
N ILE A 287 -40.93 -29.98 -21.48
CA ILE A 287 -41.98 -30.96 -21.17
C ILE A 287 -43.38 -30.38 -21.42
N LEU A 288 -43.61 -29.11 -21.04
CA LEU A 288 -44.90 -28.43 -21.29
C LEU A 288 -45.15 -28.24 -22.79
N THR A 289 -44.11 -27.80 -23.55
CA THR A 289 -44.25 -27.60 -24.99
C THR A 289 -44.47 -28.92 -25.72
N ASP A 290 -43.78 -29.99 -25.37
CA ASP A 290 -43.94 -31.33 -25.94
C ASP A 290 -45.35 -31.89 -25.62
N ALA A 291 -45.84 -31.69 -24.38
CA ALA A 291 -47.18 -32.14 -23.98
C ALA A 291 -48.26 -31.34 -24.73
N GLN A 292 -48.10 -30.03 -24.92
CA GLN A 292 -49.04 -29.22 -25.70
C GLN A 292 -49.04 -29.64 -27.18
N ALA A 293 -47.85 -29.83 -27.78
CA ALA A 293 -47.76 -30.29 -29.15
C ALA A 293 -48.44 -31.66 -29.35
N MET A 294 -48.22 -32.62 -28.44
CA MET A 294 -48.91 -33.91 -28.47
C MET A 294 -50.42 -33.80 -28.29
N ALA A 295 -50.90 -32.90 -27.46
CA ALA A 295 -52.33 -32.62 -27.25
C ALA A 295 -52.95 -32.01 -28.52
N GLU A 296 -52.29 -31.04 -29.16
CA GLU A 296 -52.73 -30.46 -30.41
C GLU A 296 -52.71 -31.48 -31.56
N GLU A 297 -51.69 -32.32 -31.68
CA GLU A 297 -51.65 -33.39 -32.67
C GLU A 297 -52.83 -34.36 -32.51
N ARG A 298 -53.08 -34.82 -31.26
CA ARG A 298 -54.20 -35.71 -30.97
C ARG A 298 -55.54 -35.07 -31.30
N THR A 299 -55.74 -33.81 -30.94
CA THR A 299 -56.96 -33.08 -31.25
C THR A 299 -57.15 -32.89 -32.75
N THR A 300 -56.09 -32.51 -33.46
CA THR A 300 -56.12 -32.32 -34.93
C THR A 300 -56.41 -33.64 -35.63
N LEU A 301 -55.75 -34.73 -35.21
CA LEU A 301 -56.04 -36.06 -35.74
C LEU A 301 -57.46 -36.53 -35.46
N ALA A 302 -58.01 -36.27 -34.28
CA ALA A 302 -59.37 -36.58 -33.93
C ALA A 302 -60.36 -35.77 -34.77
N GLN A 303 -60.11 -34.47 -34.94
CA GLN A 303 -60.92 -33.58 -35.78
C GLN A 303 -60.89 -34.02 -37.26
N THR A 304 -59.71 -34.32 -37.80
CA THR A 304 -59.58 -34.79 -39.15
C THR A 304 -60.32 -36.10 -39.40
N ARG A 305 -60.20 -37.07 -38.49
CA ARG A 305 -60.92 -38.33 -38.53
C ARG A 305 -62.43 -38.11 -38.41
N THR A 306 -62.88 -37.25 -37.49
CA THR A 306 -64.34 -36.95 -37.30
C THR A 306 -64.84 -36.21 -38.52
N ALA A 307 -64.14 -35.24 -39.10
CA ALA A 307 -64.51 -34.56 -40.34
C ALA A 307 -64.62 -35.55 -41.51
N ALA A 308 -63.69 -36.46 -41.62
CA ALA A 308 -63.74 -37.50 -42.64
C ALA A 308 -65.01 -38.41 -42.48
N ILE A 309 -65.27 -38.84 -41.25
CA ILE A 309 -66.43 -39.64 -40.93
C ILE A 309 -67.72 -38.86 -41.22
N THR A 310 -67.79 -37.58 -40.80
CA THR A 310 -68.95 -36.70 -41.06
C THR A 310 -69.18 -36.46 -42.54
N ALA A 311 -68.11 -36.23 -43.31
CA ALA A 311 -68.20 -36.05 -44.74
C ALA A 311 -68.69 -37.34 -45.46
N LEU A 312 -68.20 -38.48 -44.99
CA LEU A 312 -68.62 -39.79 -45.50
C LEU A 312 -70.12 -40.05 -45.15
N SER A 313 -70.54 -39.76 -43.91
CA SER A 313 -71.92 -39.95 -43.49
C SER A 313 -72.89 -39.00 -44.24
N ALA A 314 -72.45 -37.74 -44.44
CA ALA A 314 -73.23 -36.76 -45.24
C ALA A 314 -73.36 -37.18 -46.72
N GLY A 315 -72.25 -37.64 -47.30
CA GLY A 315 -72.26 -38.19 -48.66
C GLY A 315 -73.13 -39.41 -48.84
N ALA A 316 -73.18 -40.26 -47.84
CA ALA A 316 -74.05 -41.45 -47.83
C ALA A 316 -75.51 -41.11 -47.68
N SER A 317 -75.83 -40.17 -46.81
CA SER A 317 -77.17 -39.70 -46.65
C SER A 317 -77.75 -39.03 -47.92
N ALA A 318 -76.89 -38.28 -48.66
CA ALA A 318 -77.20 -37.65 -49.94
C ALA A 318 -77.49 -38.72 -51.07
N GLN A 319 -76.86 -39.93 -50.96
CA GLN A 319 -77.04 -41.02 -51.90
C GLN A 319 -78.12 -42.04 -51.49
N GLY A 320 -78.85 -41.82 -50.39
CA GLY A 320 -79.88 -42.70 -49.90
C GLY A 320 -79.38 -44.07 -49.38
N LEU A 321 -78.13 -44.20 -49.06
CA LEU A 321 -77.46 -45.40 -48.54
C LEU A 321 -77.67 -45.55 -47.02
N SER A 322 -78.13 -46.70 -46.59
CA SER A 322 -78.28 -47.00 -45.18
C SER A 322 -76.97 -47.24 -44.49
N ALA A 323 -76.83 -46.93 -43.18
CA ALA A 323 -75.59 -47.08 -42.42
C ALA A 323 -74.89 -48.45 -42.53
N PRO A 324 -75.64 -49.59 -42.57
CA PRO A 324 -75.00 -50.92 -42.80
C PRO A 324 -74.39 -51.11 -44.17
N MET A 325 -74.96 -50.49 -45.23
CA MET A 325 -74.36 -50.54 -46.58
C MET A 325 -73.09 -49.77 -46.65
N LEU A 326 -72.97 -48.65 -46.00
CA LEU A 326 -71.76 -47.80 -45.95
C LEU A 326 -70.63 -48.47 -45.17
N SER A 327 -70.93 -49.16 -44.07
CA SER A 327 -69.97 -49.90 -43.33
C SER A 327 -69.39 -51.06 -44.16
N ASN A 328 -70.22 -51.73 -44.93
CA ASN A 328 -69.76 -52.81 -45.85
C ASN A 328 -68.89 -52.23 -46.99
N GLN A 329 -69.24 -51.11 -47.55
CA GLN A 329 -68.50 -50.48 -48.61
C GLN A 329 -67.09 -49.96 -48.14
N LEU A 330 -67.03 -49.32 -46.99
CA LEU A 330 -65.82 -48.94 -46.34
C LEU A 330 -64.94 -50.13 -45.95
N TYR A 331 -65.53 -51.18 -45.47
CA TYR A 331 -64.84 -52.44 -45.15
C TYR A 331 -64.22 -53.03 -46.42
N GLN A 332 -65.01 -53.15 -47.52
CA GLN A 332 -64.45 -53.62 -48.77
C GLN A 332 -63.35 -52.76 -49.35
N GLU A 333 -63.48 -51.43 -49.25
CA GLU A 333 -62.40 -50.48 -49.70
C GLU A 333 -61.16 -50.59 -48.84
N GLN A 334 -61.25 -50.68 -47.50
CA GLN A 334 -60.10 -50.89 -46.63
C GLN A 334 -59.46 -52.24 -46.82
N VAL A 335 -60.25 -53.28 -46.95
CA VAL A 335 -59.74 -54.63 -47.28
C VAL A 335 -59.08 -54.64 -48.65
N GLY A 336 -59.65 -53.93 -49.66
CA GLY A 336 -59.03 -53.79 -50.97
C GLY A 336 -57.70 -53.09 -50.94
N LYS A 337 -57.58 -52.00 -50.13
CA LYS A 337 -56.31 -51.26 -49.92
C LYS A 337 -55.24 -52.14 -49.23
N LEU A 338 -55.67 -52.89 -48.22
CA LEU A 338 -54.80 -53.83 -47.52
C LEU A 338 -54.31 -54.97 -48.44
N LEU A 339 -55.23 -55.55 -49.23
CA LEU A 339 -54.90 -56.57 -50.18
C LEU A 339 -53.98 -56.12 -51.34
N ASN A 340 -54.17 -54.86 -51.81
CA ASN A 340 -53.26 -54.25 -52.78
C ASN A 340 -51.89 -53.96 -52.24
N ARG A 341 -51.78 -53.68 -50.94
CA ARG A 341 -50.46 -53.54 -50.27
C ARG A 341 -49.80 -54.86 -49.99
N ALA A 342 -50.56 -55.93 -49.90
CA ALA A 342 -50.03 -57.30 -49.62
C ALA A 342 -49.37 -57.95 -50.84
N GLY A 343 -49.46 -57.39 -52.06
CA GLY A 343 -48.72 -57.79 -53.26
C GLY A 343 -49.02 -59.18 -53.86
N ARG A 344 -49.41 -60.18 -53.08
CA ARG A 344 -49.86 -61.54 -53.52
C ARG A 344 -50.83 -62.10 -52.52
N VAL A 345 -52.03 -62.36 -52.95
CA VAL A 345 -53.05 -63.03 -52.12
C VAL A 345 -53.31 -64.42 -52.74
N PHE A 346 -53.09 -65.46 -51.99
CA PHE A 346 -53.41 -66.80 -52.40
C PHE A 346 -54.76 -67.22 -51.72
N ALA A 347 -55.75 -67.48 -52.53
CA ALA A 347 -56.99 -68.12 -52.04
C ALA A 347 -56.87 -69.60 -52.24
N ALA A 348 -56.92 -70.38 -51.14
CA ALA A 348 -56.98 -71.84 -51.18
C ALA A 348 -58.46 -72.19 -51.00
N ASP A 349 -59.06 -72.78 -52.00
CA ASP A 349 -60.42 -73.31 -51.94
C ASP A 349 -60.30 -74.72 -51.30
N GLY A 350 -60.69 -74.83 -50.07
CA GLY A 350 -60.84 -76.08 -49.35
C GLY A 350 -62.22 -76.24 -48.71
N ALA A 351 -62.85 -77.34 -48.76
CA ALA A 351 -64.16 -77.60 -48.26
C ALA A 351 -64.29 -77.29 -46.76
N GLY A 352 -64.54 -75.97 -46.44
CA GLY A 352 -64.73 -75.59 -45.06
C GLY A 352 -64.43 -74.10 -44.74
N GLY A 353 -64.39 -73.21 -45.72
CA GLY A 353 -64.22 -71.79 -45.44
C GLY A 353 -62.93 -71.21 -45.93
N ALA A 354 -62.96 -70.15 -46.74
CA ALA A 354 -61.79 -69.45 -47.29
C ALA A 354 -60.91 -68.86 -46.16
N ARG A 355 -59.70 -69.38 -46.08
CA ARG A 355 -58.65 -68.80 -45.19
C ARG A 355 -57.71 -67.94 -46.01
N LEU A 356 -57.63 -66.66 -45.65
CA LEU A 356 -56.69 -65.72 -46.20
C LEU A 356 -55.32 -65.85 -45.53
N ILE A 357 -54.31 -66.28 -46.26
CA ILE A 357 -52.94 -66.39 -45.75
C ILE A 357 -52.14 -65.15 -46.26
N LEU A 358 -51.84 -64.30 -45.39
CA LEU A 358 -50.98 -63.14 -45.66
C LEU A 358 -49.50 -63.52 -45.49
N PRO A 359 -48.64 -63.28 -46.49
CA PRO A 359 -47.22 -63.48 -46.27
C PRO A 359 -46.71 -62.52 -45.21
N GLY A 360 -46.05 -63.07 -44.20
CA GLY A 360 -45.40 -62.28 -43.17
C GLY A 360 -44.33 -61.38 -43.79
N GLY A 361 -44.50 -60.06 -43.59
CA GLY A 361 -43.50 -59.10 -44.05
C GLY A 361 -42.15 -59.39 -43.45
N ALA A 362 -41.12 -59.50 -44.30
CA ALA A 362 -39.76 -59.52 -43.84
C ALA A 362 -39.44 -58.20 -43.13
N ARG A 363 -39.02 -58.28 -41.90
CA ARG A 363 -38.42 -57.13 -41.20
C ARG A 363 -37.10 -56.82 -41.85
N GLN A 364 -36.92 -55.63 -42.42
CA GLN A 364 -35.64 -54.95 -42.53
C GLN A 364 -35.47 -53.99 -41.39
#